data_b004426cc076a3431358a711b6f2311e
#
_entry.id   b004426cc076a3431358a711b6f2311e
#
_cell.length_a   1.000
_cell.length_b   1.000
_cell.length_c   1.000
_cell.angle_alpha   90.00
_cell.angle_beta   90.00
_cell.angle_gamma   90.00
#
_symmetry.space_group_name_H-M   'P 1'
#
loop_
_entity.id
_entity.type
_entity.pdbx_description
1 polymer ?
#
loop_
_entity_poly.entity_id
_entity_poly.type
_entity_poly.pdbx_seq_one_letter_code
_entity_poly.pdbx_strand_id
1 'polypeptide(L)'
;MSALLKPAQNLYAELCDLPPHVTGEIINGVLYTQPRPAGPHSLTASALGGELYGGYQRGTGGPGGWWIINEPEIHFIRDIEVCVPDIAGWRKEHMPKIPKGHRFEIVPNWVCEVLSPSTGKNDRVVKMPVYAQYGVGYLWLVHPSDRTLEAFALREGRWTVIGLFQDNETIHIAPFEEMALKLGSLWADVEDG
;
A
#
# COMPACT_ATOMS: atom_id res chain seq x y z
N MET A 1 -39.99 27.20 -7.22
CA MET A 1 -39.13 26.24 -7.93
C MET A 1 -38.31 25.49 -6.90
N SER A 2 -38.68 24.22 -6.64
CA SER A 2 -37.96 23.37 -5.72
C SER A 2 -36.74 22.80 -6.46
N ALA A 3 -35.54 23.19 -6.05
CA ALA A 3 -34.31 22.56 -6.54
C ALA A 3 -34.29 21.12 -5.99
N LEU A 4 -34.49 20.14 -6.84
CA LEU A 4 -34.24 18.76 -6.55
C LEU A 4 -32.71 18.64 -6.30
N LEU A 5 -32.31 18.54 -5.02
CA LEU A 5 -30.97 18.12 -4.65
C LEU A 5 -30.73 16.77 -5.32
N LYS A 6 -29.75 16.71 -6.22
CA LYS A 6 -29.26 15.42 -6.71
C LYS A 6 -28.87 14.57 -5.49
N PRO A 7 -29.26 13.29 -5.42
CA PRO A 7 -28.77 12.43 -4.35
C PRO A 7 -27.24 12.45 -4.37
N ALA A 8 -26.63 12.50 -3.19
CA ALA A 8 -25.18 12.38 -3.06
C ALA A 8 -24.75 11.12 -3.82
N GLN A 9 -23.84 11.26 -4.78
CA GLN A 9 -23.32 10.12 -5.54
C GLN A 9 -22.81 9.10 -4.54
N ASN A 10 -23.30 7.87 -4.62
CA ASN A 10 -22.76 6.77 -3.80
C ASN A 10 -21.50 6.25 -4.50
N LEU A 11 -20.37 6.93 -4.26
CA LEU A 11 -19.09 6.59 -4.88
C LEU A 11 -18.67 5.15 -4.61
N TYR A 12 -19.07 4.60 -3.47
CA TYR A 12 -18.74 3.20 -3.16
C TYR A 12 -19.55 2.22 -4.03
N ALA A 13 -20.77 2.52 -4.37
CA ALA A 13 -21.52 1.72 -5.34
C ALA A 13 -20.87 1.80 -6.73
N GLU A 14 -20.43 3.00 -7.16
CA GLU A 14 -19.70 3.17 -8.41
C GLU A 14 -18.38 2.41 -8.40
N LEU A 15 -17.65 2.40 -7.27
CA LEU A 15 -16.43 1.62 -7.09
C LEU A 15 -16.71 0.12 -7.23
N CYS A 16 -17.79 -0.39 -6.62
CA CYS A 16 -18.16 -1.81 -6.71
C CYS A 16 -18.62 -2.22 -8.12
N ASP A 17 -19.10 -1.29 -8.92
CA ASP A 17 -19.54 -1.53 -10.30
C ASP A 17 -18.40 -1.41 -11.34
N LEU A 18 -17.16 -1.11 -10.90
CA LEU A 18 -16.01 -1.05 -11.79
C LEU A 18 -15.75 -2.40 -12.46
N PRO A 19 -15.26 -2.39 -13.71
CA PRO A 19 -14.84 -3.62 -14.38
C PRO A 19 -13.75 -4.36 -13.61
N PRO A 20 -13.70 -5.70 -13.65
CA PRO A 20 -12.73 -6.51 -12.86
C PRO A 20 -11.25 -6.22 -13.13
N HIS A 21 -10.93 -5.53 -14.21
CA HIS A 21 -9.56 -5.15 -14.58
C HIS A 21 -9.18 -3.72 -14.16
N VAL A 22 -10.05 -3.05 -13.41
CA VAL A 22 -9.84 -1.69 -12.92
C VAL A 22 -9.85 -1.73 -11.40
N THR A 23 -8.83 -1.16 -10.77
CA THR A 23 -8.81 -0.91 -9.32
C THR A 23 -9.34 0.49 -9.06
N GLY A 24 -10.24 0.61 -8.07
CA GLY A 24 -10.83 1.88 -7.65
C GLY A 24 -10.47 2.22 -6.22
N GLU A 25 -10.31 3.52 -5.95
CA GLU A 25 -10.06 4.09 -4.62
C GLU A 25 -10.94 5.33 -4.45
N ILE A 26 -11.45 5.58 -3.25
CA ILE A 26 -12.20 6.79 -2.94
C ILE A 26 -11.37 7.62 -1.98
N ILE A 27 -10.87 8.75 -2.44
CA ILE A 27 -9.96 9.59 -1.66
C ILE A 27 -10.45 11.03 -1.66
N ASN A 28 -10.70 11.57 -0.46
CA ASN A 28 -11.22 12.93 -0.29
C ASN A 28 -12.50 13.19 -1.12
N GLY A 29 -13.40 12.20 -1.22
CA GLY A 29 -14.65 12.30 -1.96
C GLY A 29 -14.50 12.25 -3.48
N VAL A 30 -13.38 11.75 -4.00
CA VAL A 30 -13.12 11.55 -5.44
C VAL A 30 -12.85 10.07 -5.70
N LEU A 31 -13.50 9.50 -6.71
CA LEU A 31 -13.22 8.16 -7.21
C LEU A 31 -12.02 8.22 -8.16
N TYR A 32 -10.93 7.60 -7.76
CA TYR A 32 -9.75 7.36 -8.58
C TYR A 32 -9.81 5.95 -9.15
N THR A 33 -9.44 5.80 -10.41
CA THR A 33 -9.38 4.50 -11.06
C THR A 33 -8.04 4.31 -11.77
N GLN A 34 -7.53 3.09 -11.72
CA GLN A 34 -6.27 2.74 -12.37
C GLN A 34 -6.37 1.36 -13.03
N PRO A 35 -5.69 1.17 -14.18
CA PRO A 35 -5.61 -0.12 -14.82
C PRO A 35 -4.78 -1.08 -13.98
N ARG A 36 -4.78 -2.37 -14.34
CA ARG A 36 -3.88 -3.35 -13.74
C ARG A 36 -2.41 -2.95 -13.91
N PRO A 37 -1.58 -3.23 -12.90
CA PRO A 37 -0.17 -2.86 -12.93
C PRO A 37 0.61 -3.60 -14.02
N ALA A 38 1.67 -2.96 -14.50
CA ALA A 38 2.62 -3.55 -15.45
C ALA A 38 3.49 -4.65 -14.81
N GLY A 39 4.16 -5.45 -15.65
CA GLY A 39 4.98 -6.59 -15.22
C GLY A 39 6.02 -6.27 -14.13
N PRO A 40 6.87 -5.25 -14.29
CA PRO A 40 7.86 -4.88 -13.27
C PRO A 40 7.25 -4.51 -11.92
N HIS A 41 6.14 -3.75 -11.92
CA HIS A 41 5.39 -3.41 -10.71
C HIS A 41 4.85 -4.67 -10.02
N SER A 42 4.17 -5.55 -10.78
CA SER A 42 3.60 -6.79 -10.24
C SER A 42 4.67 -7.73 -9.67
N LEU A 43 5.83 -7.83 -10.33
CA LEU A 43 6.96 -8.61 -9.82
C LEU A 43 7.47 -8.04 -8.49
N THR A 44 7.73 -6.73 -8.45
CA THR A 44 8.24 -6.06 -7.24
C THR A 44 7.27 -6.23 -6.06
N ALA A 45 5.97 -6.00 -6.27
CA ALA A 45 4.96 -6.20 -5.22
C ALA A 45 4.92 -7.66 -4.74
N SER A 46 4.98 -8.62 -5.67
CA SER A 46 4.97 -10.06 -5.34
C SER A 46 6.25 -10.49 -4.61
N ALA A 47 7.43 -10.04 -5.06
CA ALA A 47 8.71 -10.38 -4.44
C ALA A 47 8.80 -9.80 -3.01
N LEU A 48 8.49 -8.51 -2.84
CA LEU A 48 8.50 -7.86 -1.53
C LEU A 48 7.46 -8.50 -0.59
N GLY A 49 6.24 -8.71 -1.08
CA GLY A 49 5.19 -9.38 -0.30
C GLY A 49 5.61 -10.79 0.13
N GLY A 50 6.25 -11.55 -0.75
CA GLY A 50 6.76 -12.90 -0.46
C GLY A 50 7.85 -12.93 0.61
N GLU A 51 8.84 -12.04 0.53
CA GLU A 51 9.91 -11.90 1.54
C GLU A 51 9.33 -11.55 2.91
N LEU A 52 8.46 -10.55 2.98
CA LEU A 52 7.82 -10.13 4.23
C LEU A 52 6.85 -11.19 4.77
N TYR A 53 6.10 -11.86 3.90
CA TYR A 53 5.21 -12.95 4.31
C TYR A 53 5.98 -14.10 4.96
N GLY A 54 7.10 -14.50 4.38
CA GLY A 54 7.92 -15.58 4.92
C GLY A 54 8.35 -15.31 6.36
N GLY A 55 9.02 -14.19 6.59
CA GLY A 55 9.61 -13.85 7.89
C GLY A 55 8.62 -13.28 8.90
N TYR A 56 7.73 -12.40 8.47
CA TYR A 56 6.89 -11.64 9.39
C TYR A 56 5.48 -12.22 9.56
N GLN A 57 4.93 -12.92 8.57
CA GLN A 57 3.63 -13.55 8.76
C GLN A 57 3.75 -15.00 9.22
N ARG A 58 4.59 -15.81 8.56
CA ARG A 58 4.83 -17.23 8.90
C ARG A 58 5.86 -17.42 10.02
N GLY A 59 6.77 -16.48 10.22
CA GLY A 59 7.87 -16.59 11.15
C GLY A 59 8.99 -17.55 10.68
N THR A 60 9.07 -17.80 9.37
CA THR A 60 10.13 -18.65 8.80
C THR A 60 11.41 -17.85 8.67
N GLY A 61 12.34 -18.06 9.59
CA GLY A 61 13.60 -17.30 9.65
C GLY A 61 13.45 -15.87 10.15
N GLY A 62 12.30 -15.50 10.72
CA GLY A 62 12.01 -14.17 11.21
C GLY A 62 11.04 -14.18 12.39
N PRO A 63 10.68 -13.00 12.95
CA PRO A 63 9.96 -12.86 14.20
C PRO A 63 8.47 -13.27 14.12
N GLY A 64 7.88 -13.30 12.94
CA GLY A 64 6.42 -13.45 12.80
C GLY A 64 5.67 -12.21 13.31
N GLY A 65 4.42 -12.41 13.75
CA GLY A 65 3.63 -11.39 14.46
C GLY A 65 2.87 -10.40 13.58
N TRP A 66 2.89 -10.57 12.25
CA TRP A 66 2.23 -9.69 11.30
C TRP A 66 1.22 -10.42 10.42
N TRP A 67 0.28 -9.66 9.87
CA TRP A 67 -0.46 -9.96 8.66
C TRP A 67 0.11 -9.11 7.53
N ILE A 68 0.58 -9.74 6.46
CA ILE A 68 1.06 -9.08 5.23
C ILE A 68 0.07 -9.42 4.13
N ILE A 69 -0.59 -8.40 3.58
CA ILE A 69 -1.72 -8.58 2.66
C ILE A 69 -1.46 -7.72 1.41
N ASN A 70 -1.59 -8.34 0.24
CA ASN A 70 -1.51 -7.64 -1.04
C ASN A 70 -2.87 -7.07 -1.41
N GLU A 71 -2.89 -5.85 -1.92
CA GLU A 71 -4.07 -5.13 -2.42
C GLU A 71 -5.29 -5.19 -1.47
N PRO A 72 -5.14 -4.94 -0.14
CA PRO A 72 -6.28 -4.92 0.75
C PRO A 72 -7.13 -3.68 0.52
N GLU A 73 -8.46 -3.84 0.48
CA GLU A 73 -9.37 -2.70 0.44
C GLU A 73 -9.53 -2.11 1.85
N ILE A 74 -8.81 -1.02 2.13
CA ILE A 74 -8.77 -0.36 3.44
C ILE A 74 -9.82 0.73 3.50
N HIS A 75 -10.73 0.63 4.46
CA HIS A 75 -11.74 1.63 4.74
C HIS A 75 -11.32 2.47 5.95
N PHE A 76 -10.66 3.58 5.74
CA PHE A 76 -10.37 4.54 6.81
C PHE A 76 -11.65 5.16 7.37
N ILE A 77 -12.60 5.43 6.49
CA ILE A 77 -14.01 5.67 6.83
C ILE A 77 -14.84 4.75 5.93
N ARG A 78 -15.68 3.94 6.55
CA ARG A 78 -16.45 2.91 5.83
C ARG A 78 -17.20 3.47 4.64
N ASP A 79 -16.91 2.92 3.46
CA ASP A 79 -17.55 3.25 2.17
C ASP A 79 -17.39 4.73 1.73
N ILE A 80 -16.54 5.52 2.42
CA ILE A 80 -16.33 6.96 2.17
C ILE A 80 -14.87 7.27 1.84
N GLU A 81 -13.92 6.73 2.61
CA GLU A 81 -12.49 6.90 2.40
C GLU A 81 -11.86 5.53 2.26
N VAL A 82 -11.56 5.14 1.01
CA VAL A 82 -11.19 3.77 0.65
C VAL A 82 -9.90 3.80 -0.16
N CYS A 83 -8.85 3.18 0.36
CA CYS A 83 -7.56 3.02 -0.32
C CYS A 83 -7.21 1.55 -0.55
N VAL A 84 -6.52 1.27 -1.64
CA VAL A 84 -6.00 -0.05 -1.98
C VAL A 84 -4.49 0.08 -2.23
N PRO A 85 -3.65 0.05 -1.17
CA PRO A 85 -2.20 0.02 -1.35
C PRO A 85 -1.76 -1.32 -1.94
N ASP A 86 -0.62 -1.35 -2.63
CA ASP A 86 -0.07 -2.59 -3.20
C ASP A 86 0.19 -3.65 -2.13
N ILE A 87 0.70 -3.24 -0.95
CA ILE A 87 0.85 -4.13 0.20
C ILE A 87 0.52 -3.36 1.47
N ALA A 88 -0.13 -4.02 2.43
CA ALA A 88 -0.27 -3.47 3.77
C ALA A 88 0.05 -4.51 4.85
N GLY A 89 0.46 -4.02 6.01
CA GLY A 89 0.84 -4.83 7.15
C GLY A 89 0.15 -4.41 8.45
N TRP A 90 -0.37 -5.39 9.17
CA TRP A 90 -0.93 -5.22 10.51
C TRP A 90 -0.17 -6.08 11.51
N ARG A 91 0.20 -5.52 12.65
CA ARG A 91 0.63 -6.33 13.79
C ARG A 91 -0.56 -7.17 14.28
N LYS A 92 -0.35 -8.45 14.55
CA LYS A 92 -1.43 -9.36 15.01
C LYS A 92 -2.01 -8.93 16.35
N GLU A 93 -1.25 -8.22 17.19
CA GLU A 93 -1.76 -7.59 18.41
C GLU A 93 -2.73 -6.45 18.14
N HIS A 94 -2.53 -5.68 17.05
CA HIS A 94 -3.40 -4.58 16.64
C HIS A 94 -4.64 -5.09 15.87
N MET A 95 -4.48 -6.10 15.03
CA MET A 95 -5.57 -6.78 14.32
C MET A 95 -5.53 -8.28 14.62
N PRO A 96 -6.12 -8.75 15.74
CA PRO A 96 -5.99 -10.16 16.15
C PRO A 96 -6.62 -11.17 15.18
N LYS A 97 -7.59 -10.73 14.39
CA LYS A 97 -8.30 -11.57 13.40
C LYS A 97 -8.48 -10.82 12.09
N ILE A 98 -8.27 -11.53 10.99
CA ILE A 98 -8.58 -11.05 9.64
C ILE A 98 -10.12 -10.93 9.49
N PRO A 99 -10.64 -9.84 8.89
CA PRO A 99 -12.06 -9.69 8.62
C PRO A 99 -12.56 -10.80 7.67
N LYS A 100 -13.81 -11.21 7.83
CA LYS A 100 -14.42 -12.21 6.93
C LYS A 100 -14.70 -11.66 5.53
N GLY A 101 -14.95 -10.36 5.44
CA GLY A 101 -15.22 -9.66 4.18
C GLY A 101 -13.96 -9.04 3.59
N HIS A 102 -14.14 -8.31 2.50
CA HIS A 102 -13.06 -7.62 1.80
C HIS A 102 -12.66 -6.28 2.44
N ARG A 103 -13.49 -5.72 3.32
CA ARG A 103 -13.24 -4.42 3.97
C ARG A 103 -12.32 -4.56 5.17
N PHE A 104 -11.17 -3.91 5.12
CA PHE A 104 -10.26 -3.77 6.26
C PHE A 104 -10.51 -2.41 6.92
N GLU A 105 -11.18 -2.40 8.08
CA GLU A 105 -11.57 -1.17 8.79
C GLU A 105 -10.58 -0.80 9.93
N ILE A 106 -9.58 -1.63 10.18
CA ILE A 106 -8.50 -1.34 11.13
C ILE A 106 -7.35 -0.71 10.35
N VAL A 107 -6.88 0.44 10.79
CA VAL A 107 -5.75 1.15 10.17
C VAL A 107 -4.50 0.26 10.16
N PRO A 108 -3.82 0.07 9.03
CA PRO A 108 -2.59 -0.73 8.99
C PRO A 108 -1.45 -0.03 9.75
N ASN A 109 -0.54 -0.84 10.28
CA ASN A 109 0.67 -0.32 10.91
C ASN A 109 1.69 0.13 9.86
N TRP A 110 1.64 -0.45 8.67
CA TRP A 110 2.53 -0.18 7.55
C TRP A 110 1.79 -0.34 6.22
N VAL A 111 2.14 0.50 5.25
CA VAL A 111 1.72 0.38 3.85
C VAL A 111 2.92 0.50 2.92
N CYS A 112 2.82 -0.10 1.74
CA CYS A 112 3.77 0.04 0.66
C CYS A 112 3.03 0.33 -0.65
N GLU A 113 3.53 1.33 -1.37
CA GLU A 113 3.15 1.62 -2.75
C GLU A 113 4.32 1.32 -3.67
N VAL A 114 4.06 0.55 -4.70
CA VAL A 114 5.01 0.28 -5.78
C VAL A 114 4.74 1.29 -6.89
N LEU A 115 5.63 2.23 -7.05
CA LEU A 115 5.43 3.37 -7.94
C LEU A 115 5.53 2.97 -9.41
N SER A 116 4.69 3.58 -10.21
CA SER A 116 4.75 3.52 -11.67
C SER A 116 4.72 4.93 -12.27
N PRO A 117 5.12 5.12 -13.53
CA PRO A 117 5.01 6.43 -14.18
C PRO A 117 3.60 7.01 -14.18
N SER A 118 2.57 6.18 -14.16
CA SER A 118 1.17 6.60 -14.17
C SER A 118 0.60 6.90 -12.78
N THR A 119 1.06 6.24 -11.72
CA THR A 119 0.48 6.33 -10.37
C THR A 119 1.34 7.13 -9.39
N GLY A 120 2.65 7.15 -9.55
CA GLY A 120 3.60 7.68 -8.56
C GLY A 120 3.34 9.12 -8.11
N LYS A 121 2.71 9.95 -8.95
CA LYS A 121 2.26 11.29 -8.52
C LYS A 121 1.10 11.19 -7.54
N ASN A 122 0.11 10.34 -7.80
CA ASN A 122 -1.04 10.15 -6.91
C ASN A 122 -0.61 9.55 -5.59
N ASP A 123 0.28 8.56 -5.61
CA ASP A 123 0.78 7.91 -4.40
C ASP A 123 1.45 8.93 -3.46
N ARG A 124 2.27 9.85 -4.01
CA ARG A 124 2.96 10.88 -3.23
C ARG A 124 2.08 12.07 -2.83
N VAL A 125 1.24 12.56 -3.73
CA VAL A 125 0.53 13.83 -3.53
C VAL A 125 -0.86 13.62 -2.93
N VAL A 126 -1.49 12.46 -3.21
CA VAL A 126 -2.86 12.17 -2.76
C VAL A 126 -2.85 11.14 -1.62
N LYS A 127 -2.22 9.97 -1.81
CA LYS A 127 -2.30 8.87 -0.83
C LYS A 127 -1.43 9.09 0.42
N MET A 128 -0.18 9.56 0.28
CA MET A 128 0.68 9.84 1.44
C MET A 128 0.03 10.76 2.51
N PRO A 129 -0.61 11.90 2.15
CA PRO A 129 -1.32 12.73 3.12
C PRO A 129 -2.46 12.00 3.82
N VAL A 130 -3.22 11.17 3.08
CA VAL A 130 -4.32 10.38 3.64
C VAL A 130 -3.81 9.36 4.65
N TYR A 131 -2.77 8.61 4.32
CA TYR A 131 -2.14 7.68 5.26
C TYR A 131 -1.66 8.36 6.53
N ALA A 132 -1.05 9.56 6.42
CA ALA A 132 -0.65 10.35 7.59
C ALA A 132 -1.85 10.79 8.42
N GLN A 133 -2.92 11.29 7.78
CA GLN A 133 -4.15 11.74 8.42
C GLN A 133 -4.80 10.64 9.27
N TYR A 134 -4.80 9.40 8.77
CA TYR A 134 -5.39 8.26 9.48
C TYR A 134 -4.41 7.50 10.38
N GLY A 135 -3.17 7.97 10.50
CA GLY A 135 -2.21 7.46 11.47
C GLY A 135 -1.53 6.15 11.09
N VAL A 136 -1.37 5.87 9.79
CA VAL A 136 -0.50 4.78 9.34
C VAL A 136 0.92 5.05 9.83
N GLY A 137 1.53 4.11 10.57
CA GLY A 137 2.80 4.36 11.26
C GLY A 137 4.01 4.41 10.33
N TYR A 138 4.01 3.60 9.28
CA TYR A 138 5.12 3.48 8.32
C TYR A 138 4.62 3.42 6.89
N LEU A 139 5.37 4.02 5.99
CA LEU A 139 5.11 4.00 4.56
C LEU A 139 6.41 3.70 3.81
N TRP A 140 6.37 2.76 2.88
CA TRP A 140 7.44 2.56 1.90
C TRP A 140 6.95 2.93 0.51
N LEU A 141 7.80 3.62 -0.25
CA LEU A 141 7.61 3.85 -1.67
C LEU A 141 8.72 3.13 -2.42
N VAL A 142 8.35 2.20 -3.28
CA VAL A 142 9.28 1.37 -4.04
C VAL A 142 9.15 1.71 -5.52
N HIS A 143 10.23 2.08 -6.17
CA HIS A 143 10.27 2.46 -7.58
C HIS A 143 11.04 1.43 -8.40
N PRO A 144 10.36 0.49 -9.09
CA PRO A 144 11.02 -0.59 -9.82
C PRO A 144 11.98 -0.12 -10.91
N SER A 145 11.58 0.90 -11.69
CA SER A 145 12.40 1.41 -12.80
C SER A 145 13.66 2.13 -12.34
N ASP A 146 13.57 2.87 -11.21
CA ASP A 146 14.72 3.58 -10.64
C ASP A 146 15.50 2.70 -9.65
N ARG A 147 14.98 1.51 -9.35
CA ARG A 147 15.52 0.56 -8.37
C ARG A 147 15.78 1.23 -7.00
N THR A 148 14.77 1.97 -6.50
CA THR A 148 14.86 2.67 -5.22
C THR A 148 13.77 2.26 -4.25
N LEU A 149 14.08 2.34 -2.95
CA LEU A 149 13.13 2.23 -1.84
C LEU A 149 13.29 3.43 -0.90
N GLU A 150 12.20 4.15 -0.69
CA GLU A 150 12.11 5.25 0.25
C GLU A 150 11.25 4.81 1.43
N ALA A 151 11.78 4.90 2.64
CA ALA A 151 11.07 4.52 3.86
C ALA A 151 10.77 5.74 4.73
N PHE A 152 9.54 5.80 5.22
CA PHE A 152 9.05 6.90 6.04
C PHE A 152 8.42 6.35 7.33
N ALA A 153 8.60 7.10 8.42
CA ALA A 153 7.85 6.92 9.67
C ALA A 153 7.00 8.15 9.95
N LEU A 154 5.78 7.92 10.44
CA LEU A 154 4.90 9.00 10.87
C LEU A 154 5.34 9.50 12.25
N ARG A 155 5.74 10.76 12.34
CA ARG A 155 6.12 11.42 13.59
C ARG A 155 5.37 12.73 13.70
N GLU A 156 4.64 12.92 14.79
CA GLU A 156 3.84 14.13 15.04
C GLU A 156 2.96 14.54 13.84
N GLY A 157 2.33 13.53 13.19
CA GLY A 157 1.45 13.72 12.05
C GLY A 157 2.16 14.07 10.73
N ARG A 158 3.48 13.92 10.65
CA ARG A 158 4.29 14.21 9.45
C ARG A 158 5.17 13.02 9.07
N TRP A 159 5.32 12.79 7.78
CA TRP A 159 6.27 11.80 7.28
C TRP A 159 7.71 12.27 7.47
N THR A 160 8.46 11.46 8.18
CA THR A 160 9.91 11.63 8.36
C THR A 160 10.61 10.53 7.57
N VAL A 161 11.55 10.90 6.69
CA VAL A 161 12.39 9.94 5.98
C VAL A 161 13.26 9.21 7.00
N ILE A 162 13.20 7.88 6.99
CA ILE A 162 14.01 7.01 7.85
C ILE A 162 14.99 6.14 7.08
N GLY A 163 14.90 6.12 5.74
CA GLY A 163 15.84 5.45 4.86
C GLY A 163 15.60 5.78 3.40
N LEU A 164 16.68 5.85 2.63
CA LEU A 164 16.71 5.96 1.18
C LEU A 164 17.70 4.93 0.67
N PHE A 165 17.26 4.01 -0.15
CA PHE A 165 18.04 2.86 -0.59
C PHE A 165 17.91 2.65 -2.08
N GLN A 166 18.91 2.00 -2.69
CA GLN A 166 18.94 1.78 -4.12
C GLN A 166 19.57 0.45 -4.52
N ASP A 167 19.36 0.06 -5.75
CA ASP A 167 20.01 -1.06 -6.44
C ASP A 167 19.96 -2.39 -5.66
N ASN A 168 21.12 -2.95 -5.35
CA ASN A 168 21.26 -4.27 -4.73
C ASN A 168 21.61 -4.21 -3.24
N GLU A 169 21.32 -3.09 -2.59
CA GLU A 169 21.57 -2.95 -1.17
C GLU A 169 20.84 -4.03 -0.35
N THR A 170 21.49 -4.42 0.75
CA THR A 170 20.85 -5.24 1.77
C THR A 170 20.54 -4.35 2.96
N ILE A 171 19.27 -4.26 3.32
CA ILE A 171 18.78 -3.27 4.28
C ILE A 171 18.11 -3.92 5.50
N HIS A 172 18.15 -3.20 6.62
CA HIS A 172 17.37 -3.43 7.82
C HIS A 172 16.60 -2.15 8.12
N ILE A 173 15.29 -2.13 7.93
CA ILE A 173 14.50 -0.90 7.99
C ILE A 173 13.15 -1.11 8.64
N ALA A 174 12.76 -0.18 9.50
CA ALA A 174 11.47 -0.19 10.19
C ALA A 174 10.29 -0.21 9.20
N PRO A 175 9.24 -0.97 9.53
CA PRO A 175 9.05 -1.72 10.78
C PRO A 175 9.55 -3.18 10.73
N PHE A 176 10.42 -3.52 9.76
CA PHE A 176 10.87 -4.89 9.47
C PHE A 176 12.40 -5.04 9.60
N GLU A 177 12.99 -4.38 10.61
CA GLU A 177 14.43 -4.32 10.83
C GLU A 177 15.06 -5.62 11.32
N GLU A 178 14.27 -6.58 11.80
CA GLU A 178 14.81 -7.85 12.34
C GLU A 178 15.32 -8.79 11.26
N MET A 179 14.92 -8.57 10.00
CA MET A 179 15.38 -9.37 8.87
C MET A 179 16.05 -8.51 7.82
N ALA A 180 17.12 -9.05 7.23
CA ALA A 180 17.76 -8.43 6.09
C ALA A 180 16.88 -8.54 4.84
N LEU A 181 16.54 -7.42 4.21
CA LEU A 181 15.86 -7.37 2.92
C LEU A 181 16.90 -7.08 1.83
N LYS A 182 17.04 -7.97 0.85
CA LYS A 182 17.92 -7.81 -0.30
C LYS A 182 17.15 -7.14 -1.44
N LEU A 183 17.39 -5.87 -1.69
CA LEU A 183 16.65 -5.12 -2.71
C LEU A 183 16.82 -5.69 -4.12
N GLY A 184 17.98 -6.27 -4.43
CA GLY A 184 18.23 -6.89 -5.73
C GLY A 184 17.23 -7.98 -6.13
N SER A 185 16.56 -8.62 -5.17
CA SER A 185 15.52 -9.62 -5.45
C SER A 185 14.18 -9.01 -5.89
N LEU A 186 14.01 -7.70 -5.73
CA LEU A 186 12.77 -7.00 -6.06
C LEU A 186 12.71 -6.56 -7.53
N TRP A 187 13.87 -6.48 -8.21
CA TRP A 187 13.95 -5.88 -9.53
C TRP A 187 13.85 -6.91 -10.66
N ALA A 188 13.05 -6.61 -11.64
CA ALA A 188 12.99 -7.38 -12.87
C ALA A 188 14.10 -6.97 -13.84
N ASP A 189 14.61 -7.93 -14.61
CA ASP A 189 15.25 -7.62 -15.89
C ASP A 189 14.12 -7.34 -16.89
N VAL A 190 14.02 -6.11 -17.35
CA VAL A 190 12.98 -5.65 -18.29
C VAL A 190 13.55 -5.73 -19.69
N GLU A 191 12.79 -6.33 -20.63
CA GLU A 191 13.15 -6.28 -22.05
C GLU A 191 13.16 -4.82 -22.51
N ASP A 192 14.21 -4.44 -23.24
CA ASP A 192 14.28 -3.16 -23.91
C ASP A 192 13.19 -3.12 -25.01
N GLY A 193 12.20 -2.24 -24.83
CA GLY A 193 11.05 -2.06 -25.72
C GLY A 193 11.39 -1.26 -26.99
#